data_799debd2299c49d0c1116967aeb588c8
#
_entry.id   799debd2299c49d0c1116967aeb588c8
#
_cell.length_a   1.000
_cell.length_b   1.000
_cell.length_c   1.000
_cell.angle_alpha   90.00
_cell.angle_beta   90.00
_cell.angle_gamma   90.00
#
_symmetry.space_group_name_H-M   'P 1'
#
loop_
_entity.id
_entity.type
_entity.pdbx_description
1 polymer ?
#
loop_
_entity_poly.entity_id
_entity_poly.type
_entity_poly.pdbx_seq_one_letter_code
_entity_poly.pdbx_strand_id
1 'polypeptide(L)'
;MPKKISINFEVNAEESGKRIDVIVSKRHPEFSRMQIKKFIELDFLSIDNRTISKVSEKASIGSKINLSGLIDAEVEDLPEDIEIEIKKQTKDFIVINKAPGIVVHPGSGNRSGTILNSLLFNFPELADLPRAGIIHRLDKDTSGLMVIARNEKAYKYLSDQISSRTVKRGYDLIVIGKTLRAGTLDFPIGRHRTVRTKQSVTELSLIHI
;
A
#
# COMPACT_ATOMS: atom_id res chain seq x y z
N MET A 1 6.39 22.54 -2.82
CA MET A 1 6.44 23.12 -4.18
C MET A 1 6.30 21.99 -5.18
N PRO A 2 5.59 22.14 -6.28
CA PRO A 2 5.47 21.07 -7.27
C PRO A 2 6.84 20.67 -7.81
N LYS A 3 7.11 19.39 -7.86
CA LYS A 3 8.35 18.82 -8.40
C LYS A 3 8.18 18.55 -9.88
N LYS A 4 9.08 19.11 -10.71
CA LYS A 4 9.10 18.81 -12.14
C LYS A 4 9.73 17.44 -12.35
N ILE A 5 9.03 16.55 -13.02
CA ILE A 5 9.57 15.28 -13.51
C ILE A 5 9.85 15.44 -15.01
N SER A 6 11.00 14.90 -15.44
CA SER A 6 11.35 14.80 -16.86
C SER A 6 12.22 13.56 -17.04
N ILE A 7 11.64 12.51 -17.58
CA ILE A 7 12.29 11.21 -17.83
C ILE A 7 12.07 10.83 -19.28
N ASN A 8 13.16 10.46 -19.95
CA ASN A 8 13.16 10.00 -21.32
C ASN A 8 14.02 8.74 -21.43
N PHE A 9 13.49 7.71 -22.06
CA PHE A 9 14.26 6.50 -22.37
C PHE A 9 13.66 5.75 -23.54
N GLU A 10 14.45 4.85 -24.12
CA GLU A 10 14.05 3.97 -25.22
C GLU A 10 13.85 2.53 -24.68
N VAL A 11 12.81 1.86 -25.16
CA VAL A 11 12.46 0.49 -24.77
C VAL A 11 13.45 -0.48 -25.41
N ASN A 12 14.07 -1.32 -24.61
CA ASN A 12 15.02 -2.34 -25.06
C ASN A 12 14.32 -3.66 -25.45
N ALA A 13 15.11 -4.62 -25.95
CA ALA A 13 14.59 -5.92 -26.39
C ALA A 13 13.92 -6.74 -25.28
N GLU A 14 14.46 -6.66 -24.04
CA GLU A 14 13.90 -7.39 -22.89
C GLU A 14 12.58 -6.82 -22.38
N GLU A 15 12.30 -5.57 -22.67
CA GLU A 15 11.11 -4.83 -22.25
C GLU A 15 10.00 -4.86 -23.28
N SER A 16 10.34 -5.17 -24.53
CA SER A 16 9.40 -5.19 -25.64
C SER A 16 8.19 -6.10 -25.35
N GLY A 17 7.00 -5.59 -25.65
CA GLY A 17 5.73 -6.28 -25.41
C GLY A 17 5.25 -6.28 -23.95
N LYS A 18 6.02 -5.74 -23.01
CA LYS A 18 5.58 -5.56 -21.63
C LYS A 18 4.70 -4.32 -21.49
N ARG A 19 3.92 -4.31 -20.43
CA ARG A 19 3.07 -3.16 -20.08
C ARG A 19 3.92 -1.97 -19.67
N ILE A 20 3.49 -0.77 -20.05
CA ILE A 20 4.24 0.46 -19.78
C ILE A 20 4.43 0.71 -18.28
N ASP A 21 3.42 0.42 -17.43
CA ASP A 21 3.53 0.59 -16.00
C ASP A 21 4.60 -0.33 -15.37
N VAL A 22 4.83 -1.51 -15.95
CA VAL A 22 5.87 -2.44 -15.51
C VAL A 22 7.26 -1.95 -15.94
N ILE A 23 7.38 -1.45 -17.18
CA ILE A 23 8.65 -0.95 -17.72
C ILE A 23 9.11 0.26 -16.91
N VAL A 24 8.23 1.25 -16.73
CA VAL A 24 8.55 2.47 -16.00
C VAL A 24 8.90 2.16 -14.54
N SER A 25 8.10 1.36 -13.83
CA SER A 25 8.38 1.04 -12.41
C SER A 25 9.67 0.23 -12.21
N LYS A 26 10.08 -0.57 -13.20
CA LYS A 26 11.34 -1.31 -13.12
C LYS A 26 12.55 -0.41 -13.31
N ARG A 27 12.48 0.55 -14.24
CA ARG A 27 13.58 1.51 -14.51
C ARG A 27 13.67 2.62 -13.49
N HIS A 28 12.52 2.99 -12.92
CA HIS A 28 12.34 4.08 -11.98
C HIS A 28 11.63 3.57 -10.72
N PRO A 29 12.35 2.83 -9.85
CA PRO A 29 11.79 2.23 -8.64
C PRO A 29 11.31 3.26 -7.61
N GLU A 30 11.73 4.52 -7.75
CA GLU A 30 11.19 5.67 -6.99
C GLU A 30 9.70 5.91 -7.25
N PHE A 31 9.12 5.40 -8.35
CA PHE A 31 7.70 5.52 -8.66
C PHE A 31 6.96 4.20 -8.48
N SER A 32 5.99 4.21 -7.60
CA SER A 32 5.06 3.09 -7.47
C SER A 32 4.18 2.97 -8.72
N ARG A 33 3.66 1.77 -9.00
CA ARG A 33 2.73 1.53 -10.11
C ARG A 33 1.45 2.37 -10.02
N MET A 34 1.03 2.74 -8.82
CA MET A 34 -0.10 3.64 -8.60
C MET A 34 0.22 5.08 -9.02
N GLN A 35 1.43 5.54 -8.73
CA GLN A 35 1.89 6.86 -9.19
C GLN A 35 2.00 6.89 -10.72
N ILE A 36 2.55 5.84 -11.34
CA ILE A 36 2.62 5.74 -12.80
C ILE A 36 1.22 5.76 -13.42
N LYS A 37 0.25 5.08 -12.82
CA LYS A 37 -1.15 5.16 -13.25
C LYS A 37 -1.67 6.59 -13.19
N LYS A 38 -1.40 7.31 -12.09
CA LYS A 38 -1.78 8.73 -11.96
C LYS A 38 -1.11 9.62 -13.01
N PHE A 39 0.15 9.34 -13.36
CA PHE A 39 0.83 10.08 -14.42
C PHE A 39 0.19 9.88 -15.80
N ILE A 40 -0.30 8.67 -16.06
CA ILE A 40 -1.07 8.38 -17.29
C ILE A 40 -2.42 9.12 -17.27
N GLU A 41 -3.13 9.13 -16.15
CA GLU A 41 -4.41 9.83 -15.99
C GLU A 41 -4.26 11.37 -16.09
N LEU A 42 -3.07 11.90 -15.83
CA LEU A 42 -2.72 13.33 -15.96
C LEU A 42 -2.07 13.68 -17.30
N ASP A 43 -2.03 12.74 -18.25
CA ASP A 43 -1.41 12.92 -19.58
C ASP A 43 0.10 13.23 -19.53
N PHE A 44 0.79 12.85 -18.45
CA PHE A 44 2.23 13.09 -18.30
C PHE A 44 3.09 12.06 -19.01
N LEU A 45 2.53 10.92 -19.43
CA LEU A 45 3.26 9.82 -20.04
C LEU A 45 2.88 9.61 -21.49
N SER A 46 3.89 9.57 -22.36
CA SER A 46 3.71 9.37 -23.79
C SER A 46 4.66 8.29 -24.33
N ILE A 47 4.25 7.64 -25.41
CA ILE A 47 5.02 6.69 -26.22
C ILE A 47 5.11 7.27 -27.63
N ASP A 48 6.32 7.46 -28.17
CA ASP A 48 6.57 7.99 -29.50
C ASP A 48 5.80 9.30 -29.76
N ASN A 49 5.82 10.22 -28.78
CA ASN A 49 5.09 11.50 -28.73
C ASN A 49 3.55 11.37 -28.71
N ARG A 50 3.00 10.19 -28.57
CA ARG A 50 1.57 9.96 -28.39
C ARG A 50 1.24 9.73 -26.91
N THR A 51 0.42 10.60 -26.33
CA THR A 51 -0.09 10.42 -24.96
C THR A 51 -0.87 9.11 -24.83
N ILE A 52 -0.65 8.38 -23.76
CA ILE A 52 -1.32 7.12 -23.50
C ILE A 52 -2.41 7.28 -22.45
N SER A 53 -3.52 6.56 -22.62
CA SER A 53 -4.65 6.60 -21.70
C SER A 53 -4.87 5.32 -20.91
N LYS A 54 -4.14 4.24 -21.25
CA LYS A 54 -4.31 2.93 -20.61
C LYS A 54 -3.01 2.42 -20.01
N VAL A 55 -3.07 2.10 -18.73
CA VAL A 55 -1.96 1.49 -17.96
C VAL A 55 -1.48 0.16 -18.55
N SER A 56 -2.39 -0.57 -19.22
CA SER A 56 -2.10 -1.86 -19.85
C SER A 56 -1.46 -1.73 -21.23
N GLU A 57 -1.25 -0.54 -21.73
CA GLU A 57 -0.62 -0.34 -23.05
C GLU A 57 0.79 -0.93 -23.05
N LYS A 58 1.14 -1.56 -24.18
CA LYS A 58 2.43 -2.23 -24.35
C LYS A 58 3.32 -1.38 -25.23
N ALA A 59 4.60 -1.33 -24.90
CA ALA A 59 5.59 -0.67 -25.74
C ALA A 59 6.40 -1.70 -26.55
N SER A 60 6.81 -1.29 -27.75
CA SER A 60 7.67 -2.07 -28.64
C SER A 60 9.13 -1.71 -28.48
N ILE A 61 10.04 -2.57 -28.93
CA ILE A 61 11.47 -2.25 -28.98
C ILE A 61 11.69 -0.95 -29.78
N GLY A 62 12.54 -0.06 -29.27
CA GLY A 62 12.84 1.23 -29.89
C GLY A 62 11.81 2.32 -29.62
N SER A 63 10.66 2.02 -29.00
CA SER A 63 9.69 3.06 -28.61
C SER A 63 10.30 4.02 -27.61
N LYS A 64 10.10 5.32 -27.85
CA LYS A 64 10.56 6.39 -26.96
C LYS A 64 9.50 6.70 -25.93
N ILE A 65 9.86 6.48 -24.67
CA ILE A 65 9.01 6.80 -23.53
C ILE A 65 9.40 8.18 -22.99
N ASN A 66 8.41 9.05 -22.86
CA ASN A 66 8.57 10.35 -22.22
C ASN A 66 7.58 10.43 -21.06
N LEU A 67 8.09 10.71 -19.87
CA LEU A 67 7.32 11.06 -18.69
C LEU A 67 7.69 12.48 -18.28
N SER A 68 6.80 13.44 -18.51
CA SER A 68 7.02 14.85 -18.25
C SER A 68 5.79 15.51 -17.65
N GLY A 69 5.93 16.14 -16.49
CA GLY A 69 4.85 16.83 -15.81
C GLY A 69 5.28 17.52 -14.53
N LEU A 70 4.36 18.28 -13.96
CA LEU A 70 4.48 18.83 -12.61
C LEU A 70 3.72 17.91 -11.68
N ILE A 71 4.44 17.26 -10.79
CA ILE A 71 3.80 16.51 -9.71
C ILE A 71 3.63 17.49 -8.56
N ASP A 72 2.40 17.65 -8.07
CA ASP A 72 2.25 18.19 -6.74
C ASP A 72 3.14 17.35 -5.84
N ALA A 73 4.03 18.01 -5.09
CA ALA A 73 4.79 17.32 -4.08
C ALA A 73 3.79 16.40 -3.37
N GLU A 74 4.10 15.09 -3.32
CA GLU A 74 3.31 14.20 -2.48
C GLU A 74 3.10 14.95 -1.21
N VAL A 75 1.86 15.00 -0.74
CA VAL A 75 1.58 15.56 0.57
C VAL A 75 2.48 14.75 1.47
N GLU A 76 3.63 15.34 1.85
CA GLU A 76 4.54 14.71 2.78
C GLU A 76 3.66 14.28 3.93
N ASP A 77 3.75 13.02 4.30
CA ASP A 77 2.99 12.50 5.42
C ASP A 77 3.44 13.30 6.65
N LEU A 78 2.71 14.37 6.96
CA LEU A 78 3.11 15.31 8.00
C LEU A 78 2.93 14.65 9.36
N PRO A 79 3.90 14.83 10.29
CA PRO A 79 3.73 14.41 11.67
C PRO A 79 2.52 15.10 12.29
N GLU A 80 1.68 14.36 13.00
CA GLU A 80 0.51 14.88 13.72
C GLU A 80 0.48 14.32 15.14
N ASP A 81 0.20 15.19 16.10
CA ASP A 81 0.04 14.80 17.50
C ASP A 81 -1.31 14.08 17.70
N ILE A 82 -1.29 12.79 17.41
CA ILE A 82 -2.42 11.89 17.59
C ILE A 82 -2.03 10.87 18.64
N GLU A 83 -2.84 10.77 19.68
CA GLU A 83 -2.61 9.80 20.75
C GLU A 83 -2.72 8.37 20.24
N ILE A 84 -1.70 7.55 20.49
CA ILE A 84 -1.69 6.11 20.20
C ILE A 84 -1.26 5.35 21.45
N GLU A 85 -1.96 4.25 21.73
CA GLU A 85 -1.63 3.40 22.86
C GLU A 85 -0.46 2.48 22.53
N ILE A 86 0.71 2.73 23.16
CA ILE A 86 1.90 1.89 22.99
C ILE A 86 1.85 0.76 24.01
N LYS A 87 1.76 -0.48 23.54
CA LYS A 87 1.76 -1.69 24.39
C LYS A 87 3.17 -2.20 24.68
N LYS A 88 4.08 -2.05 23.73
CA LYS A 88 5.48 -2.46 23.90
C LYS A 88 6.38 -1.64 22.98
N GLN A 89 7.54 -1.31 23.47
CA GLN A 89 8.59 -0.63 22.71
C GLN A 89 9.93 -1.33 22.96
N THR A 90 10.65 -1.60 21.87
CA THR A 90 11.99 -2.17 21.89
C THR A 90 12.90 -1.36 20.96
N LYS A 91 14.17 -1.72 20.84
CA LYS A 91 15.07 -1.13 19.85
C LYS A 91 14.70 -1.50 18.40
N ASP A 92 14.02 -2.63 18.18
CA ASP A 92 13.74 -3.19 16.86
C ASP A 92 12.30 -2.98 16.41
N PHE A 93 11.33 -2.92 17.33
CA PHE A 93 9.92 -2.76 17.01
C PHE A 93 9.12 -2.07 18.10
N ILE A 94 7.96 -1.55 17.70
CA ILE A 94 6.92 -1.00 18.58
C ILE A 94 5.66 -1.83 18.36
N VAL A 95 4.93 -2.12 19.44
CA VAL A 95 3.57 -2.68 19.38
C VAL A 95 2.61 -1.60 19.86
N ILE A 96 1.68 -1.24 19.02
CA ILE A 96 0.60 -0.31 19.35
C ILE A 96 -0.73 -1.03 19.42
N ASN A 97 -1.68 -0.49 20.17
CA ASN A 97 -3.09 -0.87 20.11
C ASN A 97 -3.85 0.19 19.33
N LYS A 98 -4.19 -0.11 18.08
CA LYS A 98 -4.94 0.82 17.25
C LYS A 98 -6.38 0.93 17.73
N ALA A 99 -6.84 2.13 18.02
CA ALA A 99 -8.25 2.39 18.29
C ALA A 99 -9.12 2.22 17.02
N PRO A 100 -10.41 1.89 17.15
CA PRO A 100 -11.34 1.94 16.02
C PRO A 100 -11.51 3.40 15.54
N GLY A 101 -11.90 3.58 14.28
CA GLY A 101 -12.13 4.90 13.68
C GLY A 101 -10.89 5.55 13.06
N ILE A 102 -9.67 5.09 13.37
CA ILE A 102 -8.41 5.62 12.83
C ILE A 102 -7.94 4.78 11.64
N VAL A 103 -7.58 5.46 10.55
CA VAL A 103 -7.00 4.83 9.36
C VAL A 103 -5.48 4.65 9.56
N VAL A 104 -4.91 3.57 9.03
CA VAL A 104 -3.49 3.27 9.20
C VAL A 104 -2.61 4.17 8.31
N HIS A 105 -2.96 4.34 7.05
CA HIS A 105 -2.21 5.15 6.08
C HIS A 105 -3.08 6.22 5.44
N PRO A 106 -2.52 7.35 5.05
CA PRO A 106 -3.20 8.30 4.17
C PRO A 106 -3.71 7.62 2.88
N GLY A 107 -4.85 8.08 2.41
CA GLY A 107 -5.47 7.52 1.21
C GLY A 107 -6.66 8.33 0.74
N SER A 108 -7.41 7.82 -0.23
CA SER A 108 -8.61 8.48 -0.75
C SER A 108 -9.62 8.72 0.38
N GLY A 109 -9.95 9.99 0.63
CA GLY A 109 -10.88 10.41 1.69
C GLY A 109 -10.28 10.60 3.09
N ASN A 110 -9.01 10.23 3.33
CA ASN A 110 -8.32 10.45 4.60
C ASN A 110 -6.85 10.78 4.30
N ARG A 111 -6.52 12.06 4.13
CA ARG A 111 -5.16 12.50 3.80
C ARG A 111 -4.29 12.74 5.03
N SER A 112 -4.90 12.83 6.20
CA SER A 112 -4.29 13.13 7.50
C SER A 112 -5.04 12.39 8.61
N GLY A 113 -4.64 12.52 9.85
CA GLY A 113 -5.31 11.87 10.97
C GLY A 113 -5.08 10.35 11.01
N THR A 114 -3.94 9.86 10.56
CA THR A 114 -3.66 8.43 10.44
C THR A 114 -2.63 7.95 11.45
N ILE A 115 -2.54 6.63 11.63
CA ILE A 115 -1.47 6.03 12.46
C ILE A 115 -0.09 6.43 11.95
N LEU A 116 0.10 6.54 10.62
CA LEU A 116 1.37 6.95 10.03
C LEU A 116 1.76 8.37 10.49
N ASN A 117 0.82 9.33 10.47
CA ASN A 117 1.08 10.69 10.92
C ASN A 117 1.46 10.73 12.42
N SER A 118 0.77 9.95 13.24
CA SER A 118 1.08 9.81 14.67
C SER A 118 2.45 9.17 14.91
N LEU A 119 2.81 8.14 14.14
CA LEU A 119 4.11 7.49 14.26
C LEU A 119 5.25 8.44 13.90
N LEU A 120 5.10 9.25 12.86
CA LEU A 120 6.10 10.26 12.48
C LEU A 120 6.26 11.36 13.54
N PHE A 121 5.18 11.71 14.26
CA PHE A 121 5.25 12.67 15.35
C PHE A 121 5.97 12.11 16.60
N ASN A 122 5.56 10.91 17.01
CA ASN A 122 6.09 10.28 18.22
C ASN A 122 7.48 9.64 18.04
N PHE A 123 7.82 9.27 16.80
CA PHE A 123 9.05 8.57 16.43
C PHE A 123 9.60 9.11 15.11
N PRO A 124 10.18 10.32 15.10
CA PRO A 124 10.68 10.98 13.89
C PRO A 124 11.69 10.13 13.10
N GLU A 125 12.44 9.26 13.78
CA GLU A 125 13.39 8.33 13.14
C GLU A 125 12.72 7.35 12.16
N LEU A 126 11.42 7.15 12.28
CA LEU A 126 10.69 6.25 11.36
C LEU A 126 10.50 6.85 9.96
N ALA A 127 10.76 8.15 9.77
CA ALA A 127 10.67 8.80 8.47
C ALA A 127 11.61 8.17 7.42
N ASP A 128 12.74 7.59 7.87
CA ASP A 128 13.72 6.93 7.00
C ASP A 128 13.28 5.53 6.55
N LEU A 129 12.21 4.99 7.15
CA LEU A 129 11.70 3.66 6.81
C LEU A 129 10.50 3.72 5.86
N PRO A 130 10.39 2.75 4.96
CA PRO A 130 9.21 2.66 4.12
C PRO A 130 7.93 2.65 4.97
N ARG A 131 7.00 3.57 4.67
CA ARG A 131 5.71 3.70 5.39
C ARG A 131 5.86 3.88 6.91
N ALA A 132 6.87 4.61 7.35
CA ALA A 132 7.19 4.79 8.77
C ALA A 132 7.26 3.46 9.55
N GLY A 133 7.85 2.42 8.95
CA GLY A 133 8.01 1.10 9.58
C GLY A 133 6.75 0.25 9.64
N ILE A 134 5.62 0.67 9.09
CA ILE A 134 4.36 -0.08 9.08
C ILE A 134 4.44 -1.24 8.08
N ILE A 135 4.31 -2.47 8.57
CA ILE A 135 4.44 -3.71 7.79
C ILE A 135 3.12 -4.40 7.49
N HIS A 136 2.05 -4.07 8.22
CA HIS A 136 0.70 -4.58 8.01
C HIS A 136 -0.34 -3.53 8.41
N ARG A 137 -1.61 -3.81 8.15
CA ARG A 137 -2.67 -2.85 8.47
C ARG A 137 -3.89 -3.54 9.07
N LEU A 138 -4.65 -2.77 9.83
CA LEU A 138 -6.02 -3.06 10.23
C LEU A 138 -6.96 -2.10 9.49
N ASP A 139 -8.21 -2.48 9.29
CA ASP A 139 -9.21 -1.60 8.71
C ASP A 139 -9.56 -0.46 9.69
N LYS A 140 -10.21 0.59 9.17
CA LYS A 140 -10.53 1.81 9.95
C LYS A 140 -11.21 1.48 11.27
N ASP A 141 -12.26 0.68 11.23
CA ASP A 141 -13.10 0.39 12.38
C ASP A 141 -12.67 -0.87 13.16
N THR A 142 -11.60 -1.53 12.72
CA THR A 142 -10.99 -2.64 13.45
C THR A 142 -9.99 -2.11 14.46
N SER A 143 -10.15 -2.47 15.72
CA SER A 143 -9.18 -2.20 16.78
C SER A 143 -8.20 -3.35 16.96
N GLY A 144 -7.09 -3.14 17.64
CA GLY A 144 -6.18 -4.20 18.04
C GLY A 144 -4.70 -3.92 17.74
N LEU A 145 -3.90 -4.97 17.93
CA LEU A 145 -2.45 -4.84 17.93
C LEU A 145 -1.88 -4.67 16.53
N MET A 146 -0.95 -3.73 16.41
CA MET A 146 -0.12 -3.54 15.23
C MET A 146 1.35 -3.52 15.62
N VAL A 147 2.18 -4.14 14.80
CA VAL A 147 3.63 -4.18 14.95
C VAL A 147 4.25 -3.23 13.92
N ILE A 148 5.13 -2.34 14.41
CA ILE A 148 5.82 -1.32 13.63
C ILE A 148 7.32 -1.59 13.75
N ALA A 149 8.03 -1.69 12.64
CA ALA A 149 9.48 -1.85 12.65
C ALA A 149 10.17 -0.51 12.94
N ARG A 150 11.28 -0.53 13.69
CA ARG A 150 12.05 0.68 14.03
C ARG A 150 13.38 0.82 13.29
N ASN A 151 13.76 -0.20 12.53
CA ASN A 151 14.97 -0.18 11.71
C ASN A 151 14.79 -1.10 10.49
N GLU A 152 15.66 -0.93 9.49
CA GLU A 152 15.58 -1.69 8.22
C GLU A 152 15.66 -3.21 8.42
N LYS A 153 16.49 -3.68 9.34
CA LYS A 153 16.65 -5.11 9.64
C LYS A 153 15.35 -5.71 10.17
N ALA A 154 14.72 -5.03 11.12
CA ALA A 154 13.43 -5.43 11.67
C ALA A 154 12.33 -5.32 10.62
N TYR A 155 12.33 -4.26 9.80
CA TYR A 155 11.37 -4.07 8.72
C TYR A 155 11.41 -5.24 7.73
N LYS A 156 12.60 -5.60 7.24
CA LYS A 156 12.77 -6.73 6.34
C LYS A 156 12.32 -8.04 6.98
N TYR A 157 12.83 -8.35 8.18
CA TYR A 157 12.51 -9.58 8.88
C TYR A 157 10.99 -9.74 9.12
N LEU A 158 10.34 -8.72 9.66
CA LEU A 158 8.91 -8.77 9.96
C LEU A 158 8.05 -8.78 8.68
N SER A 159 8.45 -8.06 7.62
CA SER A 159 7.78 -8.11 6.32
C SER A 159 7.83 -9.51 5.70
N ASP A 160 8.98 -10.18 5.79
CA ASP A 160 9.15 -11.57 5.32
C ASP A 160 8.24 -12.53 6.10
N GLN A 161 8.13 -12.36 7.42
CA GLN A 161 7.22 -13.15 8.27
C GLN A 161 5.74 -12.95 7.92
N ILE A 162 5.34 -11.71 7.59
CA ILE A 162 3.97 -11.39 7.15
C ILE A 162 3.69 -12.01 5.77
N SER A 163 4.62 -11.86 4.82
CA SER A 163 4.46 -12.34 3.45
C SER A 163 4.45 -13.87 3.36
N SER A 164 5.26 -14.55 4.16
CA SER A 164 5.30 -16.01 4.28
C SER A 164 4.17 -16.59 5.15
N ARG A 165 3.30 -15.72 5.72
CA ARG A 165 2.19 -16.12 6.59
C ARG A 165 2.59 -16.91 7.83
N THR A 166 3.80 -16.72 8.33
CA THR A 166 4.28 -17.37 9.56
C THR A 166 3.77 -16.67 10.82
N VAL A 167 3.39 -15.40 10.70
CA VAL A 167 2.74 -14.66 11.79
C VAL A 167 1.31 -15.13 11.97
N LYS A 168 1.03 -15.69 13.13
CA LYS A 168 -0.35 -16.07 13.51
C LYS A 168 -1.14 -14.81 13.90
N ARG A 169 -2.30 -14.63 13.30
CA ARG A 169 -3.22 -13.51 13.58
C ARG A 169 -4.53 -14.06 14.13
N GLY A 170 -4.92 -13.60 15.31
CA GLY A 170 -6.20 -13.91 15.94
C GLY A 170 -7.07 -12.65 15.98
N TYR A 171 -8.37 -12.82 15.76
CA TYR A 171 -9.36 -11.77 15.84
C TYR A 171 -10.58 -12.27 16.60
N ASP A 172 -11.09 -11.43 17.48
CA ASP A 172 -12.41 -11.60 18.07
C ASP A 172 -13.41 -10.76 17.29
N LEU A 173 -14.58 -11.31 17.01
CA LEU A 173 -15.60 -10.62 16.24
C LEU A 173 -17.02 -10.93 16.76
N ILE A 174 -17.91 -9.98 16.54
CA ILE A 174 -19.34 -10.15 16.82
C ILE A 174 -20.07 -10.18 15.48
N VAL A 175 -20.92 -11.17 15.28
CA VAL A 175 -21.72 -11.34 14.07
C VAL A 175 -23.19 -11.07 14.32
N ILE A 176 -23.92 -10.63 13.30
CA ILE A 176 -25.37 -10.48 13.31
C ILE A 176 -25.99 -11.82 13.01
N GLY A 177 -26.94 -12.25 13.85
CA GLY A 177 -27.67 -13.51 13.70
C GLY A 177 -27.45 -14.46 14.84
N LYS A 178 -27.99 -15.70 14.71
CA LYS A 178 -27.81 -16.76 15.68
C LYS A 178 -26.87 -17.81 15.14
N THR A 179 -25.79 -18.08 15.86
CA THR A 179 -24.98 -19.28 15.63
C THR A 179 -25.62 -20.46 16.31
N LEU A 180 -25.90 -21.51 15.56
CA LEU A 180 -26.61 -22.68 16.11
C LEU A 180 -25.71 -23.56 16.97
N ARG A 181 -24.42 -23.60 16.73
CA ARG A 181 -23.41 -24.41 17.45
C ARG A 181 -22.02 -23.76 17.37
N ALA A 182 -21.17 -24.11 18.31
CA ALA A 182 -19.73 -23.86 18.17
C ALA A 182 -19.14 -24.72 17.02
N GLY A 183 -18.20 -24.19 16.27
CA GLY A 183 -17.57 -24.88 15.14
C GLY A 183 -16.53 -24.02 14.46
N THR A 184 -15.89 -24.59 13.46
CA THR A 184 -14.95 -23.89 12.60
C THR A 184 -15.54 -23.75 11.21
N LEU A 185 -15.41 -22.55 10.64
CA LEU A 185 -15.76 -22.26 9.25
C LEU A 185 -14.45 -21.95 8.52
N ASP A 186 -14.07 -22.78 7.57
CA ASP A 186 -12.88 -22.60 6.73
C ASP A 186 -13.31 -22.53 5.27
N PHE A 187 -13.85 -21.37 4.90
CA PHE A 187 -14.27 -21.10 3.55
C PHE A 187 -13.38 -20.03 2.89
N PRO A 188 -13.06 -20.18 1.60
CA PRO A 188 -12.34 -19.18 0.86
C PRO A 188 -13.17 -17.90 0.72
N ILE A 189 -12.64 -16.78 1.19
CA ILE A 189 -13.30 -15.47 1.12
C ILE A 189 -12.59 -14.59 0.12
N GLY A 190 -13.35 -13.92 -0.72
CA GLY A 190 -12.86 -12.98 -1.71
C GLY A 190 -13.85 -11.85 -1.95
N ARG A 191 -13.47 -10.92 -2.84
CA ARG A 191 -14.36 -9.80 -3.19
C ARG A 191 -15.60 -10.32 -3.92
N HIS A 192 -16.76 -9.80 -3.52
CA HIS A 192 -18.03 -10.11 -4.19
C HIS A 192 -17.95 -9.74 -5.68
N ARG A 193 -18.44 -10.61 -6.57
CA ARG A 193 -18.26 -10.49 -8.04
C ARG A 193 -18.83 -9.19 -8.61
N THR A 194 -19.97 -8.75 -8.12
CA THR A 194 -20.66 -7.56 -8.63
C THR A 194 -20.57 -6.36 -7.70
N VAL A 195 -20.65 -6.54 -6.39
CA VAL A 195 -20.60 -5.47 -5.40
C VAL A 195 -19.20 -5.45 -4.76
N ARG A 196 -18.27 -4.70 -5.33
CA ARG A 196 -16.86 -4.67 -4.94
C ARG A 196 -16.58 -4.20 -3.51
N THR A 197 -17.53 -3.57 -2.85
CA THR A 197 -17.45 -3.16 -1.45
C THR A 197 -17.75 -4.28 -0.47
N LYS A 198 -18.27 -5.43 -0.95
CA LYS A 198 -18.60 -6.60 -0.12
C LYS A 198 -17.56 -7.70 -0.30
N GLN A 199 -17.44 -8.53 0.73
CA GLN A 199 -16.75 -9.80 0.70
C GLN A 199 -17.78 -10.93 0.62
N SER A 200 -17.41 -12.06 0.04
CA SER A 200 -18.26 -13.26 -0.03
C SER A 200 -17.42 -14.52 -0.07
N VAL A 201 -18.00 -15.63 0.28
CA VAL A 201 -17.40 -16.95 0.00
C VAL A 201 -17.31 -17.11 -1.52
N THR A 202 -16.13 -17.45 -2.04
CA THR A 202 -15.88 -17.63 -3.48
C THR A 202 -14.96 -18.82 -3.71
N GLU A 203 -15.15 -19.55 -4.81
CA GLU A 203 -14.28 -20.67 -5.19
C GLU A 203 -12.87 -20.22 -5.63
N LEU A 204 -12.69 -18.94 -5.93
CA LEU A 204 -11.45 -18.34 -6.47
C LEU A 204 -10.70 -17.49 -5.44
N SER A 205 -10.89 -17.72 -4.15
CA SER A 205 -10.24 -16.90 -3.13
C SER A 205 -8.78 -17.28 -2.91
N LEU A 206 -7.96 -16.24 -2.81
CA LEU A 206 -6.57 -16.34 -2.36
C LEU A 206 -6.43 -16.17 -0.83
N ILE A 207 -7.55 -15.99 -0.12
CA ILE A 207 -7.55 -15.72 1.33
C ILE A 207 -8.47 -16.74 2.00
N HIS A 208 -7.90 -17.54 2.87
CA HIS A 208 -8.62 -18.35 3.85
C HIS A 208 -8.63 -17.59 5.18
N ILE A 209 -9.80 -17.47 5.80
CA ILE A 209 -9.99 -16.90 7.13
C ILE A 209 -10.53 -18.01 8.03
#